data_a1d41008c0862ccbe020703f8d3f81b8
#
_entry.id   a1d41008c0862ccbe020703f8d3f81b8
#
_cell.length_a   1.000
_cell.length_b   1.000
_cell.length_c   1.000
_cell.angle_alpha   90.00
_cell.angle_beta   90.00
_cell.angle_gamma   90.00
#
_symmetry.space_group_name_H-M   'P 1'
#
loop_
_entity.id
_entity.type
_entity.pdbx_description
1 polymer ?
#
loop_
_entity_poly.entity_id
_entity_poly.type
_entity_poly.pdbx_seq_one_letter_code
_entity_poly.pdbx_strand_id
1 'polypeptide(L)'
;MIIHPQIQGCVARNCHPIGCRAAVQQQIERIKAAGPFNGPKRVLVLGASSGFGLASRIALAFGAGADTIGISFERGPSDKGLGSAGWYNNIWFRKEAEQEGRIAINLIGDAFSDGMRQQAIDTIRQQLGQVDLVIYSLASGIRVLPDGTQVRSVLKTTGQPFSGWGLDLERDTLVQQSLAPATPEEIRDTVAVMGGEDWQLWMQALQQAGCLAPGAQTVAYSYIGPESTYPLYRDGTIGYAKEHLHATAETINLQLAEIGGHAWVSVCKALVTKASAYIPVLPVYLGLLMGVMKERGVHEGCIEQMQRLFAAKMYGPNGVVADGNRLIRMDDHELDPAIQAAVSALWPKVTPENFHALGDFAGLRQDFMQLNGFELSGVDYAAPVDVASLRELTP
;
A
#
# COMPACT_ATOMS: atom_id res chain seq x y z
N MET A 1 1.65 -6.87 -29.61
CA MET A 1 2.95 -7.47 -29.21
C MET A 1 2.72 -8.46 -28.09
N ILE A 2 3.55 -9.52 -27.97
CA ILE A 2 3.53 -10.40 -26.79
C ILE A 2 4.37 -9.72 -25.71
N ILE A 3 3.84 -9.66 -24.47
CA ILE A 3 4.48 -8.96 -23.37
C ILE A 3 5.00 -10.01 -22.38
N HIS A 4 6.31 -10.07 -22.23
CA HIS A 4 6.98 -10.91 -21.22
C HIS A 4 7.39 -10.07 -20.01
N PRO A 5 7.37 -10.65 -18.79
CA PRO A 5 7.83 -9.92 -17.60
C PRO A 5 9.31 -9.57 -17.71
N GLN A 6 9.62 -8.34 -17.32
CA GLN A 6 11.00 -7.84 -17.23
C GLN A 6 11.23 -7.45 -15.76
N ILE A 7 12.03 -8.25 -15.07
CA ILE A 7 12.40 -8.02 -13.67
C ILE A 7 13.90 -7.71 -13.62
N GLN A 8 14.28 -6.81 -12.75
CA GLN A 8 15.66 -6.50 -12.41
C GLN A 8 15.81 -6.46 -10.89
N GLY A 9 16.41 -7.48 -10.31
CA GLY A 9 16.46 -7.69 -8.88
C GLY A 9 15.06 -7.80 -8.26
N CYS A 10 14.63 -6.81 -7.49
CA CYS A 10 13.28 -6.72 -6.90
C CYS A 10 12.35 -5.71 -7.62
N VAL A 11 12.70 -5.28 -8.84
CA VAL A 11 11.96 -4.26 -9.61
C VAL A 11 11.37 -4.85 -10.87
N ALA A 12 10.05 -4.77 -11.04
CA ALA A 12 9.44 -4.99 -12.34
C ALA A 12 9.59 -3.75 -13.22
N ARG A 13 10.16 -3.93 -14.41
CA ARG A 13 10.44 -2.87 -15.38
C ARG A 13 9.28 -2.62 -16.35
N ASN A 14 8.36 -3.57 -16.46
CA ASN A 14 7.15 -3.47 -17.26
C ASN A 14 5.95 -4.07 -16.53
N CYS A 15 4.80 -3.99 -17.17
CA CYS A 15 3.56 -4.61 -16.69
C CYS A 15 2.79 -5.24 -17.86
N HIS A 16 1.82 -6.10 -17.53
CA HIS A 16 0.88 -6.66 -18.50
C HIS A 16 -0.49 -5.99 -18.35
N PRO A 17 -0.91 -5.08 -19.27
CA PRO A 17 -2.12 -4.29 -19.13
C PRO A 17 -3.41 -5.09 -18.95
N ILE A 18 -3.54 -6.20 -19.67
CA ILE A 18 -4.70 -7.10 -19.56
C ILE A 18 -4.67 -7.87 -18.23
N GLY A 19 -3.47 -8.26 -17.77
CA GLY A 19 -3.32 -8.85 -16.45
C GLY A 19 -3.65 -7.86 -15.33
N CYS A 20 -3.30 -6.57 -15.45
CA CYS A 20 -3.73 -5.54 -14.51
C CYS A 20 -5.27 -5.45 -14.44
N ARG A 21 -5.98 -5.60 -15.58
CA ARG A 21 -7.44 -5.71 -15.58
C ARG A 21 -7.91 -6.91 -14.77
N ALA A 22 -7.37 -8.09 -15.04
CA ALA A 22 -7.75 -9.31 -14.33
C ALA A 22 -7.48 -9.19 -12.82
N ALA A 23 -6.35 -8.59 -12.42
CA ALA A 23 -6.02 -8.35 -11.00
C ALA A 23 -7.05 -7.45 -10.30
N VAL A 24 -7.50 -6.39 -10.96
CA VAL A 24 -8.57 -5.51 -10.42
C VAL A 24 -9.89 -6.27 -10.34
N GLN A 25 -10.29 -6.98 -11.38
CA GLN A 25 -11.54 -7.74 -11.41
C GLN A 25 -11.58 -8.83 -10.33
N GLN A 26 -10.52 -9.60 -10.15
CA GLN A 26 -10.44 -10.62 -9.10
C GLN A 26 -10.58 -10.05 -7.70
N GLN A 27 -9.98 -8.88 -7.44
CA GLN A 27 -10.15 -8.19 -6.16
C GLN A 27 -11.60 -7.71 -5.96
N ILE A 28 -12.24 -7.17 -7.00
CA ILE A 28 -13.66 -6.76 -6.96
C ILE A 28 -14.57 -7.95 -6.68
N GLU A 29 -14.36 -9.07 -7.38
CA GLU A 29 -15.12 -10.30 -7.16
C GLU A 29 -15.01 -10.80 -5.71
N ARG A 30 -13.82 -10.71 -5.12
CA ARG A 30 -13.58 -11.09 -3.74
C ARG A 30 -14.36 -10.20 -2.75
N ILE A 31 -14.40 -8.89 -2.99
CA ILE A 31 -15.20 -7.97 -2.17
C ILE A 31 -16.70 -8.26 -2.30
N LYS A 32 -17.17 -8.46 -3.53
CA LYS A 32 -18.59 -8.81 -3.76
C LYS A 32 -18.99 -10.13 -3.09
N ALA A 33 -18.09 -11.13 -3.11
CA ALA A 33 -18.30 -12.40 -2.45
C ALA A 33 -18.32 -12.29 -0.92
N ALA A 34 -17.57 -11.34 -0.33
CA ALA A 34 -17.61 -11.07 1.12
C ALA A 34 -18.90 -10.34 1.57
N GLY A 35 -19.64 -9.79 0.63
CA GLY A 35 -20.89 -9.06 0.87
C GLY A 35 -20.72 -7.61 1.25
N PRO A 36 -21.82 -6.83 1.21
CA PRO A 36 -21.79 -5.39 1.50
C PRO A 36 -21.61 -5.11 2.99
N PHE A 37 -21.04 -3.94 3.31
CA PHE A 37 -20.91 -3.43 4.67
C PHE A 37 -21.27 -1.94 4.76
N ASN A 38 -21.62 -1.48 5.94
CA ASN A 38 -21.79 -0.04 6.18
C ASN A 38 -20.42 0.64 6.19
N GLY A 39 -20.34 1.83 5.56
CA GLY A 39 -19.08 2.56 5.47
C GLY A 39 -19.26 3.96 4.91
N PRO A 40 -18.13 4.69 4.69
CA PRO A 40 -18.16 6.03 4.12
C PRO A 40 -18.71 6.00 2.69
N LYS A 41 -19.27 7.12 2.26
CA LYS A 41 -19.86 7.23 0.92
C LYS A 41 -18.99 8.03 -0.04
N ARG A 42 -18.09 8.87 0.47
CA ARG A 42 -17.23 9.74 -0.33
C ARG A 42 -15.81 9.67 0.21
N VAL A 43 -14.89 9.18 -0.59
CA VAL A 43 -13.55 8.80 -0.14
C VAL A 43 -12.46 9.42 -1.00
N LEU A 44 -11.46 10.02 -0.36
CA LEU A 44 -10.20 10.41 -0.98
C LEU A 44 -9.12 9.38 -0.61
N VAL A 45 -8.42 8.84 -1.61
CA VAL A 45 -7.31 7.90 -1.40
C VAL A 45 -6.01 8.46 -1.97
N LEU A 46 -5.05 8.74 -1.12
CA LEU A 46 -3.70 9.16 -1.48
C LEU A 46 -2.82 7.91 -1.62
N GLY A 47 -2.30 7.65 -2.83
CA GLY A 47 -1.59 6.40 -3.15
C GLY A 47 -2.54 5.29 -3.63
N ALA A 48 -3.46 5.59 -4.56
CA ALA A 48 -4.64 4.79 -4.89
C ALA A 48 -4.43 3.67 -5.92
N SER A 49 -3.25 3.54 -6.52
CA SER A 49 -3.06 2.75 -7.76
C SER A 49 -2.57 1.31 -7.56
N SER A 50 -2.12 0.94 -6.36
CA SER A 50 -1.60 -0.41 -6.07
C SER A 50 -1.59 -0.72 -4.57
N GLY A 51 -1.34 -1.99 -4.22
CA GLY A 51 -1.19 -2.45 -2.83
C GLY A 51 -2.38 -2.07 -1.95
N PHE A 52 -2.12 -1.63 -0.73
CA PHE A 52 -3.16 -1.26 0.24
C PHE A 52 -4.09 -0.14 -0.25
N GLY A 53 -3.56 0.86 -0.96
CA GLY A 53 -4.37 1.98 -1.44
C GLY A 53 -5.40 1.57 -2.49
N LEU A 54 -5.00 0.76 -3.48
CA LEU A 54 -5.93 0.20 -4.47
C LEU A 54 -6.94 -0.75 -3.81
N ALA A 55 -6.47 -1.64 -2.95
CA ALA A 55 -7.33 -2.57 -2.21
C ALA A 55 -8.37 -1.85 -1.35
N SER A 56 -7.97 -0.75 -0.69
CA SER A 56 -8.89 0.12 0.07
C SER A 56 -9.95 0.73 -0.83
N ARG A 57 -9.53 1.25 -1.97
CA ARG A 57 -10.43 1.88 -2.93
C ARG A 57 -11.45 0.89 -3.48
N ILE A 58 -11.00 -0.33 -3.82
CA ILE A 58 -11.86 -1.43 -4.26
C ILE A 58 -12.84 -1.86 -3.14
N ALA A 59 -12.32 -2.09 -1.93
CA ALA A 59 -13.16 -2.51 -0.80
C ALA A 59 -14.28 -1.50 -0.49
N LEU A 60 -13.96 -0.20 -0.53
CA LEU A 60 -14.94 0.86 -0.23
C LEU A 60 -15.92 1.09 -1.38
N ALA A 61 -15.46 1.08 -2.63
CA ALA A 61 -16.35 1.28 -3.77
C ALA A 61 -17.35 0.12 -3.94
N PHE A 62 -16.88 -1.12 -3.86
CA PHE A 62 -17.70 -2.31 -4.13
C PHE A 62 -18.30 -2.96 -2.88
N GLY A 63 -17.76 -2.72 -1.70
CA GLY A 63 -18.29 -3.21 -0.43
C GLY A 63 -19.19 -2.22 0.29
N ALA A 64 -18.77 -0.94 0.38
CA ALA A 64 -19.55 0.11 1.03
C ALA A 64 -20.38 0.97 0.07
N GLY A 65 -20.17 0.83 -1.24
CA GLY A 65 -20.83 1.64 -2.27
C GLY A 65 -20.38 3.09 -2.27
N ALA A 66 -19.07 3.33 -2.06
CA ALA A 66 -18.50 4.66 -1.99
C ALA A 66 -18.13 5.23 -3.37
N ASP A 67 -18.33 6.53 -3.52
CA ASP A 67 -17.71 7.34 -4.57
C ASP A 67 -16.27 7.68 -4.17
N THR A 68 -15.32 7.64 -5.12
CA THR A 68 -13.91 7.75 -4.79
C THR A 68 -13.13 8.70 -5.68
N ILE A 69 -12.24 9.48 -5.09
CA ILE A 69 -11.16 10.18 -5.77
C ILE A 69 -9.85 9.51 -5.35
N GLY A 70 -9.05 9.05 -6.31
CA GLY A 70 -7.76 8.42 -6.07
C GLY A 70 -6.62 9.24 -6.66
N ILE A 71 -5.58 9.52 -5.87
CA ILE A 71 -4.37 10.21 -6.32
C ILE A 71 -3.24 9.22 -6.41
N SER A 72 -2.48 9.25 -7.52
CA SER A 72 -1.32 8.39 -7.72
C SER A 72 -0.31 8.99 -8.69
N PHE A 73 0.95 8.60 -8.52
CA PHE A 73 2.04 9.05 -9.39
C PHE A 73 2.38 7.94 -10.40
N GLU A 74 1.67 7.95 -11.53
CA GLU A 74 1.75 6.89 -12.54
C GLU A 74 2.12 7.45 -13.92
N ARG A 75 2.61 6.60 -14.78
CA ARG A 75 3.01 6.95 -16.15
C ARG A 75 2.19 6.13 -17.14
N GLY A 76 1.63 6.82 -18.13
CA GLY A 76 0.95 6.19 -19.25
C GLY A 76 1.91 5.57 -20.26
N PRO A 77 1.37 4.84 -21.26
CA PRO A 77 2.15 4.30 -22.36
C PRO A 77 2.74 5.44 -23.22
N SER A 78 3.96 5.22 -23.71
CA SER A 78 4.69 6.14 -24.56
C SER A 78 5.57 5.36 -25.54
N ASP A 79 6.34 6.06 -26.36
CA ASP A 79 7.33 5.39 -27.23
C ASP A 79 8.46 4.69 -26.45
N LYS A 80 8.61 5.02 -25.16
CA LYS A 80 9.60 4.42 -24.25
C LYS A 80 9.09 3.16 -23.55
N GLY A 81 7.79 2.82 -23.64
CA GLY A 81 7.26 1.63 -23.00
C GLY A 81 5.75 1.67 -22.73
N LEU A 82 5.25 0.59 -22.13
CA LEU A 82 3.83 0.35 -21.90
C LEU A 82 3.21 1.21 -20.77
N GLY A 83 4.00 1.96 -20.03
CA GLY A 83 3.53 2.63 -18.81
C GLY A 83 3.65 1.74 -17.57
N SER A 84 3.07 2.20 -16.47
CA SER A 84 3.13 1.52 -15.18
C SER A 84 1.86 0.68 -14.91
N ALA A 85 1.98 -0.36 -14.07
CA ALA A 85 0.83 -1.18 -13.69
C ALA A 85 -0.28 -0.36 -13.05
N GLY A 86 0.07 0.61 -12.18
CA GLY A 86 -0.91 1.47 -11.51
C GLY A 86 -1.69 2.36 -12.46
N TRP A 87 -1.12 2.74 -13.61
CA TRP A 87 -1.86 3.43 -14.67
C TRP A 87 -3.05 2.59 -15.15
N TYR A 88 -2.82 1.32 -15.45
CA TYR A 88 -3.86 0.40 -15.91
C TYR A 88 -4.83 0.01 -14.79
N ASN A 89 -4.33 -0.17 -13.57
CA ASN A 89 -5.19 -0.43 -12.42
C ASN A 89 -6.21 0.70 -12.22
N ASN A 90 -5.79 1.97 -12.34
CA ASN A 90 -6.68 3.13 -12.25
C ASN A 90 -7.75 3.12 -13.35
N ILE A 91 -7.36 2.80 -14.59
CA ILE A 91 -8.30 2.71 -15.72
C ILE A 91 -9.37 1.66 -15.47
N TRP A 92 -8.93 0.44 -15.11
CA TRP A 92 -9.85 -0.68 -14.96
C TRP A 92 -10.72 -0.54 -13.71
N PHE A 93 -10.14 -0.04 -12.61
CA PHE A 93 -10.95 0.30 -11.43
C PHE A 93 -12.04 1.30 -11.76
N ARG A 94 -11.73 2.42 -12.46
CA ARG A 94 -12.72 3.42 -12.83
C ARG A 94 -13.82 2.82 -13.68
N LYS A 95 -13.47 2.07 -14.74
CA LYS A 95 -14.46 1.46 -15.62
C LYS A 95 -15.43 0.51 -14.89
N GLU A 96 -14.90 -0.32 -14.00
CA GLU A 96 -15.73 -1.24 -13.20
C GLU A 96 -16.62 -0.48 -12.21
N ALA A 97 -16.10 0.57 -11.55
CA ALA A 97 -16.86 1.40 -10.63
C ALA A 97 -17.98 2.20 -11.32
N GLU A 98 -17.70 2.79 -12.50
CA GLU A 98 -18.68 3.51 -13.31
C GLU A 98 -19.82 2.59 -13.79
N GLN A 99 -19.54 1.31 -14.12
CA GLN A 99 -20.57 0.31 -14.44
C GLN A 99 -21.52 0.03 -13.27
N GLU A 100 -21.04 0.18 -12.04
CA GLU A 100 -21.85 0.07 -10.81
C GLU A 100 -22.53 1.43 -10.43
N GLY A 101 -22.44 2.44 -11.29
CA GLY A 101 -23.00 3.75 -11.05
C GLY A 101 -22.26 4.56 -9.98
N ARG A 102 -20.95 4.28 -9.75
CA ARG A 102 -20.11 5.02 -8.80
C ARG A 102 -19.31 6.10 -9.49
N ILE A 103 -19.09 7.22 -8.80
CA ILE A 103 -18.11 8.21 -9.21
C ILE A 103 -16.71 7.67 -8.84
N ALA A 104 -15.83 7.59 -9.83
CA ALA A 104 -14.47 7.10 -9.68
C ALA A 104 -13.50 7.98 -10.48
N ILE A 105 -12.86 8.92 -9.79
CA ILE A 105 -11.97 9.90 -10.42
C ILE A 105 -10.52 9.56 -10.09
N ASN A 106 -9.64 9.63 -11.10
CA ASN A 106 -8.21 9.47 -10.95
C ASN A 106 -7.49 10.79 -11.20
N LEU A 107 -6.71 11.24 -10.23
CA LEU A 107 -5.79 12.36 -10.35
C LEU A 107 -4.37 11.82 -10.43
N ILE A 108 -3.69 12.10 -11.54
CA ILE A 108 -2.33 11.58 -11.77
C ILE A 108 -1.34 12.71 -11.57
N GLY A 109 -0.49 12.57 -10.57
CA GLY A 109 0.54 13.55 -10.23
C GLY A 109 1.15 13.32 -8.87
N ASP A 110 2.08 14.21 -8.50
CA ASP A 110 2.78 14.16 -7.22
C ASP A 110 1.87 14.60 -6.07
N ALA A 111 1.49 13.66 -5.22
CA ALA A 111 0.66 13.91 -4.05
C ALA A 111 1.31 14.85 -3.02
N PHE A 112 2.64 15.00 -3.03
CA PHE A 112 3.34 15.92 -2.14
C PHE A 112 3.23 17.39 -2.58
N SER A 113 2.79 17.66 -3.81
CA SER A 113 2.74 19.01 -4.35
C SER A 113 1.49 19.78 -3.93
N ASP A 114 1.64 21.10 -3.71
CA ASP A 114 0.52 22.00 -3.45
C ASP A 114 -0.46 22.05 -4.62
N GLY A 115 0.05 21.95 -5.86
CA GLY A 115 -0.79 21.90 -7.05
C GLY A 115 -1.73 20.70 -7.05
N MET A 116 -1.27 19.52 -6.62
CA MET A 116 -2.11 18.33 -6.50
C MET A 116 -3.13 18.47 -5.36
N ARG A 117 -2.74 19.05 -4.22
CA ARG A 117 -3.68 19.35 -3.13
C ARG A 117 -4.81 20.28 -3.60
N GLN A 118 -4.45 21.34 -4.33
CA GLN A 118 -5.47 22.27 -4.87
C GLN A 118 -6.37 21.57 -5.89
N GLN A 119 -5.81 20.81 -6.81
CA GLN A 119 -6.60 20.05 -7.80
C GLN A 119 -7.58 19.07 -7.13
N ALA A 120 -7.15 18.39 -6.07
CA ALA A 120 -8.01 17.50 -5.31
C ALA A 120 -9.14 18.25 -4.60
N ILE A 121 -8.86 19.39 -3.98
CA ILE A 121 -9.86 20.27 -3.36
C ILE A 121 -10.91 20.69 -4.37
N ASP A 122 -10.51 21.18 -5.54
CA ASP A 122 -11.42 21.62 -6.59
C ASP A 122 -12.27 20.45 -7.12
N THR A 123 -11.64 19.27 -7.30
CA THR A 123 -12.35 18.05 -7.73
C THR A 123 -13.37 17.60 -6.68
N ILE A 124 -13.00 17.58 -5.39
CA ILE A 124 -13.92 17.23 -4.30
C ILE A 124 -15.14 18.17 -4.30
N ARG A 125 -14.91 19.48 -4.35
CA ARG A 125 -16.00 20.46 -4.36
C ARG A 125 -16.96 20.28 -5.53
N GLN A 126 -16.42 20.00 -6.70
CA GLN A 126 -17.21 19.88 -7.93
C GLN A 126 -17.97 18.54 -8.01
N GLN A 127 -17.39 17.45 -7.55
CA GLN A 127 -17.88 16.11 -7.80
C GLN A 127 -18.52 15.44 -6.59
N LEU A 128 -18.02 15.70 -5.38
CA LEU A 128 -18.46 15.05 -4.15
C LEU A 128 -19.01 16.02 -3.11
N GLY A 129 -18.71 17.31 -3.23
CA GLY A 129 -18.97 18.33 -2.22
C GLY A 129 -17.99 18.24 -1.04
N GLN A 130 -18.00 17.13 -0.33
CA GLN A 130 -17.13 16.83 0.83
C GLN A 130 -16.76 15.34 0.80
N VAL A 131 -15.76 14.95 1.59
CA VAL A 131 -15.36 13.56 1.80
C VAL A 131 -15.58 13.14 3.26
N ASP A 132 -15.96 11.87 3.43
CA ASP A 132 -16.23 11.25 4.72
C ASP A 132 -14.99 10.52 5.27
N LEU A 133 -14.09 10.09 4.37
CA LEU A 133 -12.87 9.38 4.70
C LEU A 133 -11.71 9.84 3.81
N VAL A 134 -10.56 10.08 4.44
CA VAL A 134 -9.28 10.30 3.75
C VAL A 134 -8.31 9.17 4.11
N ILE A 135 -7.79 8.46 3.10
CA ILE A 135 -6.82 7.38 3.28
C ILE A 135 -5.44 7.87 2.84
N TYR A 136 -4.48 7.81 3.75
CA TYR A 136 -3.08 8.14 3.49
C TYR A 136 -2.25 6.86 3.32
N SER A 137 -1.99 6.49 2.06
CA SER A 137 -1.29 5.27 1.66
C SER A 137 -0.10 5.57 0.74
N LEU A 138 0.63 6.64 1.03
CA LEU A 138 1.80 7.01 0.26
C LEU A 138 3.04 6.26 0.74
N ALA A 139 3.81 5.74 -0.22
CA ALA A 139 5.14 5.18 -0.02
C ALA A 139 6.05 5.72 -1.13
N SER A 140 6.98 6.59 -0.79
CA SER A 140 7.90 7.21 -1.74
C SER A 140 9.34 7.13 -1.23
N GLY A 141 10.28 7.08 -2.16
CA GLY A 141 11.70 7.23 -1.84
C GLY A 141 12.19 8.68 -1.87
N ILE A 142 11.37 9.61 -2.38
CA ILE A 142 11.77 11.02 -2.58
C ILE A 142 10.55 11.90 -2.32
N ARG A 143 10.81 13.06 -1.72
CA ARG A 143 9.83 14.14 -1.57
C ARG A 143 10.49 15.48 -1.85
N VAL A 144 9.77 16.37 -2.52
CA VAL A 144 10.12 17.79 -2.58
C VAL A 144 9.37 18.50 -1.44
N LEU A 145 10.11 19.14 -0.55
CA LEU A 145 9.56 19.89 0.58
C LEU A 145 8.93 21.21 0.11
N PRO A 146 8.10 21.89 0.94
CA PRO A 146 7.48 23.16 0.58
C PRO A 146 8.48 24.29 0.22
N ASP A 147 9.70 24.23 0.74
CA ASP A 147 10.78 25.18 0.41
C ASP A 147 11.53 24.83 -0.90
N GLY A 148 11.12 23.78 -1.60
CA GLY A 148 11.74 23.29 -2.84
C GLY A 148 12.92 22.33 -2.62
N THR A 149 13.32 22.04 -1.39
CA THR A 149 14.39 21.09 -1.08
C THR A 149 13.93 19.67 -1.40
N GLN A 150 14.72 18.93 -2.18
CA GLN A 150 14.47 17.51 -2.43
C GLN A 150 15.18 16.66 -1.38
N VAL A 151 14.42 15.86 -0.64
CA VAL A 151 14.91 14.89 0.35
C VAL A 151 14.65 13.46 -0.09
N ARG A 152 15.46 12.54 0.41
CA ARG A 152 15.41 11.13 0.03
C ARG A 152 15.38 10.23 1.27
N SER A 153 14.43 9.30 1.31
CA SER A 153 14.40 8.26 2.33
C SER A 153 15.43 7.16 2.04
N VAL A 154 15.93 6.55 3.11
CA VAL A 154 16.81 5.37 3.05
C VAL A 154 16.27 4.28 3.95
N LEU A 155 16.60 3.02 3.62
CA LEU A 155 16.28 1.85 4.43
C LEU A 155 17.56 1.35 5.09
N LYS A 156 17.85 1.83 6.30
CA LYS A 156 19.06 1.54 7.07
C LYS A 156 18.72 1.29 8.53
N THR A 157 19.61 0.59 9.23
CA THR A 157 19.55 0.47 10.69
C THR A 157 19.90 1.81 11.35
N THR A 158 19.63 1.97 12.64
CA THR A 158 20.00 3.19 13.39
C THR A 158 20.99 2.92 14.52
N GLY A 159 21.44 1.70 14.67
CA GLY A 159 22.40 1.31 15.71
C GLY A 159 23.55 0.51 15.14
N GLN A 160 23.51 -0.79 15.29
CA GLN A 160 24.51 -1.69 14.75
C GLN A 160 24.22 -2.06 13.29
N PRO A 161 25.25 -2.37 12.47
CA PRO A 161 25.03 -2.94 11.15
C PRO A 161 24.20 -4.23 11.24
N PHE A 162 23.38 -4.49 10.25
CA PHE A 162 22.60 -5.71 10.13
C PHE A 162 23.00 -6.45 8.85
N SER A 163 23.09 -7.77 8.92
CA SER A 163 23.36 -8.63 7.77
C SER A 163 22.43 -9.84 7.80
N GLY A 164 21.95 -10.25 6.64
CA GLY A 164 21.05 -11.37 6.48
C GLY A 164 20.83 -11.77 5.02
N TRP A 165 20.06 -12.82 4.84
CA TRP A 165 19.65 -13.23 3.49
C TRP A 165 18.56 -12.30 2.95
N GLY A 166 18.77 -11.76 1.75
CA GLY A 166 17.74 -11.13 0.93
C GLY A 166 17.35 -12.05 -0.23
N LEU A 167 16.22 -11.78 -0.87
CA LEU A 167 15.73 -12.52 -2.03
C LEU A 167 15.93 -11.72 -3.32
N ASP A 168 16.63 -12.29 -4.29
CA ASP A 168 16.68 -11.80 -5.66
C ASP A 168 15.50 -12.42 -6.43
N LEU A 169 14.47 -11.64 -6.70
CA LEU A 169 13.25 -12.10 -7.38
C LEU A 169 13.46 -12.37 -8.87
N GLU A 170 14.50 -11.78 -9.49
CA GLU A 170 14.84 -12.04 -10.88
C GLU A 170 15.42 -13.44 -11.05
N ARG A 171 16.37 -13.80 -10.16
CA ARG A 171 17.12 -15.06 -10.23
C ARG A 171 16.52 -16.16 -9.37
N ASP A 172 15.55 -15.82 -8.53
CA ASP A 172 14.95 -16.71 -7.54
C ASP A 172 16.02 -17.37 -6.63
N THR A 173 16.90 -16.53 -6.09
CA THR A 173 18.03 -16.96 -5.24
C THR A 173 18.18 -16.06 -4.03
N LEU A 174 18.74 -16.63 -2.95
CA LEU A 174 19.13 -15.82 -1.80
C LEU A 174 20.48 -15.16 -2.03
N VAL A 175 20.59 -13.91 -1.61
CA VAL A 175 21.80 -13.11 -1.66
C VAL A 175 22.10 -12.52 -0.29
N GLN A 176 23.38 -12.49 0.08
CA GLN A 176 23.78 -11.81 1.32
C GLN A 176 23.60 -10.30 1.17
N GLN A 177 22.91 -9.72 2.13
CA GLN A 177 22.70 -8.28 2.21
C GLN A 177 23.24 -7.76 3.54
N SER A 178 23.86 -6.59 3.51
CA SER A 178 24.36 -5.91 4.69
C SER A 178 23.88 -4.47 4.69
N LEU A 179 23.37 -4.00 5.80
CA LEU A 179 22.87 -2.65 6.02
C LEU A 179 23.76 -1.93 7.02
N ALA A 180 24.36 -0.83 6.58
CA ALA A 180 25.08 0.06 7.46
C ALA A 180 24.11 0.94 8.27
N PRO A 181 24.51 1.42 9.46
CA PRO A 181 23.75 2.40 10.21
C PRO A 181 23.56 3.69 9.44
N ALA A 182 22.41 4.32 9.61
CA ALA A 182 22.10 5.62 9.03
C ALA A 182 22.80 6.76 9.78
N THR A 183 23.11 7.81 9.06
CA THR A 183 23.51 9.09 9.67
C THR A 183 22.27 9.80 10.26
N PRO A 184 22.47 10.76 11.20
CA PRO A 184 21.36 11.58 11.70
C PRO A 184 20.60 12.35 10.61
N GLU A 185 21.29 12.74 9.53
CA GLU A 185 20.68 13.40 8.36
C GLU A 185 19.77 12.43 7.59
N GLU A 186 20.25 11.23 7.29
CA GLU A 186 19.46 10.19 6.63
C GLU A 186 18.20 9.79 7.42
N ILE A 187 18.27 9.80 8.76
CA ILE A 187 17.09 9.59 9.62
C ILE A 187 16.11 10.75 9.45
N ARG A 188 16.56 12.02 9.56
CA ARG A 188 15.70 13.20 9.38
C ARG A 188 15.04 13.22 8.01
N ASP A 189 15.80 12.96 6.95
CA ASP A 189 15.30 12.94 5.59
C ASP A 189 14.26 11.83 5.40
N THR A 190 14.50 10.64 5.97
CA THR A 190 13.52 9.55 5.92
C THR A 190 12.24 9.91 6.65
N VAL A 191 12.32 10.56 7.81
CA VAL A 191 11.15 11.08 8.53
C VAL A 191 10.42 12.15 7.70
N ALA A 192 11.13 13.05 7.05
CA ALA A 192 10.55 14.08 6.20
C ALA A 192 9.79 13.48 4.99
N VAL A 193 10.30 12.37 4.40
CA VAL A 193 9.65 11.71 3.27
C VAL A 193 8.48 10.83 3.70
N MET A 194 8.64 10.02 4.74
CA MET A 194 7.75 8.89 5.08
C MET A 194 7.01 9.06 6.41
N GLY A 195 7.24 10.14 7.13
CA GLY A 195 6.54 10.48 8.37
C GLY A 195 5.16 11.08 8.13
N GLY A 196 4.59 11.71 9.16
CA GLY A 196 3.21 12.20 9.15
C GLY A 196 3.02 13.63 8.65
N GLU A 197 4.10 14.39 8.39
CA GLU A 197 3.98 15.82 8.06
C GLU A 197 3.09 16.07 6.83
N ASP A 198 3.30 15.35 5.74
CA ASP A 198 2.49 15.52 4.53
C ASP A 198 1.03 15.10 4.75
N TRP A 199 0.78 14.07 5.54
CA TRP A 199 -0.58 13.70 5.95
C TRP A 199 -1.27 14.84 6.70
N GLN A 200 -0.56 15.50 7.62
CA GLN A 200 -1.08 16.66 8.33
C GLN A 200 -1.37 17.82 7.38
N LEU A 201 -0.48 18.12 6.44
CA LEU A 201 -0.69 19.16 5.43
C LEU A 201 -1.94 18.89 4.57
N TRP A 202 -2.17 17.65 4.17
CA TRP A 202 -3.40 17.24 3.48
C TRP A 202 -4.64 17.50 4.32
N MET A 203 -4.64 17.07 5.57
CA MET A 203 -5.81 17.25 6.45
C MET A 203 -6.09 18.72 6.75
N GLN A 204 -5.06 19.54 6.95
CA GLN A 204 -5.18 20.98 7.10
C GLN A 204 -5.78 21.65 5.86
N ALA A 205 -5.26 21.34 4.68
CA ALA A 205 -5.74 21.91 3.42
C ALA A 205 -7.21 21.56 3.17
N LEU A 206 -7.60 20.29 3.37
CA LEU A 206 -8.98 19.83 3.19
C LEU A 206 -9.95 20.47 4.19
N GLN A 207 -9.55 20.63 5.46
CA GLN A 207 -10.37 21.28 6.49
C GLN A 207 -10.55 22.78 6.19
N GLN A 208 -9.46 23.51 5.89
CA GLN A 208 -9.52 24.91 5.52
C GLN A 208 -10.37 25.16 4.28
N ALA A 209 -10.37 24.21 3.35
CA ALA A 209 -11.18 24.28 2.13
C ALA A 209 -12.65 23.91 2.35
N GLY A 210 -13.06 23.43 3.55
CA GLY A 210 -14.41 22.95 3.82
C GLY A 210 -14.75 21.64 3.12
N CYS A 211 -13.74 20.86 2.72
CA CYS A 211 -13.89 19.60 1.97
C CYS A 211 -14.11 18.36 2.86
N LEU A 212 -14.03 18.49 4.18
CA LEU A 212 -14.30 17.40 5.12
C LEU A 212 -15.74 17.47 5.61
N ALA A 213 -16.44 16.34 5.58
CA ALA A 213 -17.79 16.23 6.14
C ALA A 213 -17.77 16.26 7.68
N PRO A 214 -18.85 16.66 8.35
CA PRO A 214 -18.99 16.46 9.79
C PRO A 214 -18.76 15.00 10.15
N GLY A 215 -17.89 14.73 11.14
CA GLY A 215 -17.52 13.37 11.54
C GLY A 215 -16.54 12.67 10.60
N ALA A 216 -15.94 13.37 9.62
CA ALA A 216 -14.98 12.78 8.69
C ALA A 216 -13.81 12.13 9.41
N GLN A 217 -13.38 10.98 8.92
CA GLN A 217 -12.25 10.23 9.46
C GLN A 217 -11.06 10.25 8.51
N THR A 218 -9.88 10.03 9.06
CA THR A 218 -8.70 9.74 8.26
C THR A 218 -7.92 8.57 8.83
N VAL A 219 -7.29 7.78 7.95
CA VAL A 219 -6.45 6.64 8.34
C VAL A 219 -5.17 6.63 7.51
N ALA A 220 -4.04 6.47 8.20
CA ALA A 220 -2.74 6.25 7.57
C ALA A 220 -2.27 4.80 7.79
N TYR A 221 -1.52 4.25 6.82
CA TYR A 221 -1.02 2.89 6.92
C TYR A 221 0.40 2.84 7.48
N SER A 222 0.59 1.94 8.41
CA SER A 222 1.84 1.70 9.12
C SER A 222 2.16 0.21 9.17
N TYR A 223 3.35 -0.10 9.62
CA TYR A 223 3.81 -1.44 9.96
C TYR A 223 4.76 -1.35 11.15
N ILE A 224 4.72 -2.34 12.05
CA ILE A 224 5.61 -2.46 13.21
C ILE A 224 6.45 -3.73 13.07
N GLY A 225 5.81 -4.87 12.82
CA GLY A 225 6.43 -6.18 12.69
C GLY A 225 6.79 -6.84 14.04
N PRO A 226 7.29 -8.10 14.00
CA PRO A 226 7.75 -8.83 15.17
C PRO A 226 9.18 -8.43 15.56
N GLU A 227 9.60 -8.83 16.75
CA GLU A 227 10.96 -8.56 17.29
C GLU A 227 12.08 -9.00 16.34
N SER A 228 11.89 -10.08 15.60
CA SER A 228 12.86 -10.58 14.63
C SER A 228 13.15 -9.60 13.48
N THR A 229 12.22 -8.70 13.17
CA THR A 229 12.38 -7.67 12.13
C THR A 229 12.73 -6.28 12.69
N TYR A 230 12.77 -6.09 14.00
CA TYR A 230 12.99 -4.78 14.62
C TYR A 230 14.26 -4.07 14.13
N PRO A 231 15.42 -4.74 14.00
CA PRO A 231 16.64 -4.06 13.54
C PRO A 231 16.50 -3.43 12.14
N LEU A 232 15.64 -4.02 11.29
CA LEU A 232 15.42 -3.57 9.92
C LEU A 232 14.29 -2.54 9.80
N TYR A 233 13.30 -2.65 10.69
CA TYR A 233 12.06 -1.89 10.55
C TYR A 233 11.84 -0.95 11.74
N ARG A 234 11.44 -1.46 12.90
CA ARG A 234 11.10 -0.60 14.06
C ARG A 234 12.30 0.23 14.54
N ASP A 235 13.46 -0.40 14.65
CA ASP A 235 14.70 0.23 15.11
C ASP A 235 15.56 0.73 13.93
N GLY A 236 14.97 0.83 12.73
CA GLY A 236 15.57 1.38 11.53
C GLY A 236 15.00 2.77 11.19
N THR A 237 15.52 3.36 10.11
CA THR A 237 15.09 4.69 9.64
C THR A 237 13.59 4.78 9.37
N ILE A 238 12.99 3.71 8.84
CA ILE A 238 11.55 3.66 8.56
C ILE A 238 10.72 3.63 9.85
N GLY A 239 11.23 3.03 10.92
CA GLY A 239 10.59 3.01 12.24
C GLY A 239 10.45 4.42 12.81
N TYR A 240 11.50 5.23 12.77
CA TYR A 240 11.42 6.65 13.16
C TYR A 240 10.36 7.41 12.37
N ALA A 241 10.27 7.16 11.06
CA ALA A 241 9.22 7.78 10.24
C ALA A 241 7.81 7.31 10.67
N LYS A 242 7.65 6.03 11.03
CA LYS A 242 6.37 5.49 11.51
C LYS A 242 6.00 5.99 12.90
N GLU A 243 6.96 6.15 13.81
CA GLU A 243 6.73 6.80 15.11
C GLU A 243 6.27 8.25 14.93
N HIS A 244 6.90 9.00 14.02
CA HIS A 244 6.45 10.34 13.66
C HIS A 244 5.02 10.34 13.08
N LEU A 245 4.70 9.37 12.21
CA LEU A 245 3.34 9.20 11.67
C LEU A 245 2.32 8.94 12.79
N HIS A 246 2.66 8.08 13.76
CA HIS A 246 1.79 7.76 14.89
C HIS A 246 1.55 9.01 15.76
N ALA A 247 2.60 9.77 16.07
CA ALA A 247 2.47 11.03 16.83
C ALA A 247 1.63 12.06 16.05
N THR A 248 1.78 12.12 14.73
CA THR A 248 0.99 13.03 13.88
C THR A 248 -0.50 12.69 13.91
N ALA A 249 -0.88 11.42 14.06
CA ALA A 249 -2.28 11.03 14.19
C ALA A 249 -2.98 11.74 15.36
N GLU A 250 -2.30 11.91 16.50
CA GLU A 250 -2.85 12.65 17.65
C GLU A 250 -3.09 14.11 17.30
N THR A 251 -2.13 14.76 16.63
CA THR A 251 -2.24 16.16 16.19
C THR A 251 -3.43 16.34 15.25
N ILE A 252 -3.57 15.45 14.25
CA ILE A 252 -4.69 15.49 13.30
C ILE A 252 -6.01 15.19 14.02
N ASN A 253 -6.03 14.26 14.97
CA ASN A 253 -7.23 13.94 15.74
C ASN A 253 -7.74 15.14 16.54
N LEU A 254 -6.84 15.89 17.19
CA LEU A 254 -7.19 17.15 17.89
C LEU A 254 -7.75 18.20 16.91
N GLN A 255 -7.13 18.31 15.74
CA GLN A 255 -7.60 19.22 14.68
C GLN A 255 -9.02 18.83 14.21
N LEU A 256 -9.29 17.56 13.97
CA LEU A 256 -10.58 17.08 13.49
C LEU A 256 -11.68 17.08 14.53
N ALA A 257 -11.36 17.22 15.82
CA ALA A 257 -12.34 17.26 16.90
C ALA A 257 -13.37 18.40 16.71
N GLU A 258 -12.98 19.52 16.06
CA GLU A 258 -13.88 20.63 15.74
C GLU A 258 -15.08 20.24 14.86
N ILE A 259 -14.89 19.20 14.01
CA ILE A 259 -15.96 18.66 13.13
C ILE A 259 -16.47 17.31 13.61
N GLY A 260 -16.10 16.87 14.83
CA GLY A 260 -16.43 15.55 15.35
C GLY A 260 -15.72 14.40 14.65
N GLY A 261 -14.65 14.68 13.94
CA GLY A 261 -13.87 13.72 13.16
C GLY A 261 -12.74 13.06 13.96
N HIS A 262 -12.11 12.05 13.36
CA HIS A 262 -11.05 11.28 14.00
C HIS A 262 -9.92 10.93 13.04
N ALA A 263 -8.71 10.77 13.60
CA ALA A 263 -7.54 10.26 12.90
C ALA A 263 -7.08 8.93 13.52
N TRP A 264 -6.73 7.97 12.67
CA TRP A 264 -6.34 6.62 13.05
C TRP A 264 -5.07 6.19 12.30
N VAL A 265 -4.34 5.25 12.86
CA VAL A 265 -3.28 4.54 12.16
C VAL A 265 -3.64 3.08 12.08
N SER A 266 -3.67 2.51 10.88
CA SER A 266 -3.81 1.07 10.69
C SER A 266 -2.43 0.44 10.60
N VAL A 267 -2.08 -0.39 11.58
CA VAL A 267 -0.86 -1.19 11.57
C VAL A 267 -1.16 -2.45 10.77
N CYS A 268 -0.78 -2.43 9.50
CA CYS A 268 -1.00 -3.53 8.58
C CYS A 268 -0.05 -4.70 8.86
N LYS A 269 -0.42 -5.91 8.46
CA LYS A 269 0.51 -7.03 8.45
C LYS A 269 1.50 -6.92 7.29
N ALA A 270 2.63 -7.62 7.40
CA ALA A 270 3.59 -7.76 6.30
C ALA A 270 2.95 -8.45 5.10
N LEU A 271 3.00 -7.81 3.94
CA LEU A 271 2.44 -8.27 2.68
C LEU A 271 3.36 -7.95 1.51
N VAL A 272 3.21 -8.69 0.42
CA VAL A 272 3.91 -8.39 -0.83
C VAL A 272 3.28 -7.15 -1.46
N THR A 273 4.05 -6.08 -1.49
CA THR A 273 3.71 -4.82 -2.15
C THR A 273 4.93 -4.31 -2.91
N LYS A 274 4.76 -3.33 -3.78
CA LYS A 274 5.90 -2.68 -4.43
C LYS A 274 6.91 -2.13 -3.41
N ALA A 275 6.42 -1.59 -2.29
CA ALA A 275 7.28 -1.03 -1.24
C ALA A 275 8.02 -2.12 -0.44
N SER A 276 7.34 -3.18 0.00
CA SER A 276 7.93 -4.23 0.83
C SER A 276 8.97 -5.07 0.10
N ALA A 277 8.86 -5.24 -1.22
CA ALA A 277 9.83 -5.95 -2.04
C ALA A 277 11.22 -5.27 -2.06
N TYR A 278 11.25 -3.96 -1.77
CA TYR A 278 12.51 -3.20 -1.69
C TYR A 278 13.20 -3.26 -0.33
N ILE A 279 12.49 -3.70 0.72
CA ILE A 279 13.06 -3.71 2.06
C ILE A 279 14.05 -4.88 2.15
N PRO A 280 15.34 -4.64 2.39
CA PRO A 280 16.33 -5.70 2.49
C PRO A 280 15.92 -6.75 3.51
N VAL A 281 16.22 -8.03 3.24
CA VAL A 281 15.92 -9.19 4.12
C VAL A 281 14.42 -9.46 4.36
N LEU A 282 13.56 -8.46 4.30
CA LEU A 282 12.12 -8.64 4.55
C LEU A 282 11.45 -9.69 3.64
N PRO A 283 11.78 -9.84 2.35
CA PRO A 283 11.20 -10.89 1.52
C PRO A 283 11.45 -12.32 2.03
N VAL A 284 12.54 -12.56 2.73
CA VAL A 284 12.80 -13.88 3.36
C VAL A 284 11.82 -14.12 4.51
N TYR A 285 11.63 -13.13 5.38
CA TYR A 285 10.61 -13.18 6.42
C TYR A 285 9.20 -13.38 5.81
N LEU A 286 8.86 -12.64 4.75
CA LEU A 286 7.57 -12.76 4.08
C LEU A 286 7.31 -14.16 3.53
N GLY A 287 8.30 -14.79 2.90
CA GLY A 287 8.16 -16.15 2.36
C GLY A 287 7.89 -17.18 3.46
N LEU A 288 8.59 -17.07 4.60
CA LEU A 288 8.35 -17.93 5.76
C LEU A 288 6.96 -17.67 6.38
N LEU A 289 6.63 -16.41 6.60
CA LEU A 289 5.35 -15.98 7.17
C LEU A 289 4.18 -16.47 6.30
N MET A 290 4.27 -16.30 4.98
CA MET A 290 3.26 -16.72 4.02
C MET A 290 3.02 -18.23 4.10
N GLY A 291 4.08 -19.03 4.14
CA GLY A 291 3.96 -20.50 4.29
C GLY A 291 3.23 -20.88 5.56
N VAL A 292 3.69 -20.38 6.70
CA VAL A 292 3.11 -20.67 8.03
C VAL A 292 1.64 -20.21 8.11
N MET A 293 1.32 -19.03 7.60
CA MET A 293 -0.05 -18.49 7.65
C MET A 293 -0.99 -19.23 6.70
N LYS A 294 -0.53 -19.67 5.52
CA LYS A 294 -1.33 -20.49 4.60
C LYS A 294 -1.64 -21.86 5.18
N GLU A 295 -0.66 -22.53 5.79
CA GLU A 295 -0.87 -23.80 6.49
C GLU A 295 -1.94 -23.69 7.60
N ARG A 296 -2.04 -22.55 8.24
CA ARG A 296 -3.02 -22.29 9.32
C ARG A 296 -4.34 -21.68 8.83
N GLY A 297 -4.47 -21.41 7.54
CA GLY A 297 -5.68 -20.84 6.95
C GLY A 297 -5.98 -19.39 7.36
N VAL A 298 -4.95 -18.63 7.77
CA VAL A 298 -5.10 -17.21 8.23
C VAL A 298 -4.31 -16.23 7.36
N HIS A 299 -3.85 -16.68 6.20
CA HIS A 299 -3.18 -15.78 5.25
C HIS A 299 -4.17 -14.80 4.63
N GLU A 300 -3.78 -13.53 4.59
CA GLU A 300 -4.52 -12.44 3.95
C GLU A 300 -3.61 -11.73 2.95
N GLY A 301 -4.12 -11.39 1.76
CA GLY A 301 -3.53 -10.41 0.85
C GLY A 301 -4.01 -8.99 1.16
N CYS A 302 -3.62 -8.02 0.33
CA CYS A 302 -4.04 -6.62 0.52
C CYS A 302 -5.57 -6.46 0.52
N ILE A 303 -6.27 -7.17 -0.36
CA ILE A 303 -7.72 -7.00 -0.51
C ILE A 303 -8.49 -7.55 0.69
N GLU A 304 -8.11 -8.71 1.21
CA GLU A 304 -8.74 -9.30 2.39
C GLU A 304 -8.48 -8.44 3.63
N GLN A 305 -7.25 -7.94 3.76
CA GLN A 305 -6.89 -7.11 4.88
C GLN A 305 -7.65 -5.78 4.87
N MET A 306 -7.81 -5.13 3.72
CA MET A 306 -8.57 -3.88 3.63
C MET A 306 -10.07 -4.11 3.79
N GLN A 307 -10.61 -5.20 3.30
CA GLN A 307 -12.00 -5.58 3.57
C GLN A 307 -12.23 -5.78 5.07
N ARG A 308 -11.36 -6.50 5.77
CA ARG A 308 -11.44 -6.70 7.22
C ARG A 308 -11.25 -5.38 8.00
N LEU A 309 -10.34 -4.51 7.56
CA LEU A 309 -10.13 -3.18 8.16
C LEU A 309 -11.43 -2.38 8.15
N PHE A 310 -12.05 -2.23 6.98
CA PHE A 310 -13.23 -1.38 6.87
C PHE A 310 -14.48 -2.05 7.40
N ALA A 311 -14.77 -3.30 7.04
CA ALA A 311 -15.99 -3.97 7.43
C ALA A 311 -16.06 -4.34 8.92
N ALA A 312 -14.91 -4.65 9.54
CA ALA A 312 -14.90 -5.16 10.92
C ALA A 312 -14.27 -4.19 11.94
N LYS A 313 -13.14 -3.54 11.56
CA LYS A 313 -12.35 -2.74 12.52
C LYS A 313 -12.69 -1.25 12.51
N MET A 314 -13.21 -0.69 11.40
CA MET A 314 -13.58 0.74 11.33
C MET A 314 -15.08 0.98 11.33
N TYR A 315 -15.83 0.23 10.54
CA TYR A 315 -17.28 0.44 10.35
C TYR A 315 -18.13 -0.77 10.77
N GLY A 316 -17.53 -1.68 11.53
CA GLY A 316 -18.26 -2.81 12.12
C GLY A 316 -19.21 -2.37 13.25
N PRO A 317 -20.00 -3.31 13.80
CA PRO A 317 -21.05 -3.01 14.79
C PRO A 317 -20.50 -2.40 16.09
N ASN A 318 -19.21 -2.57 16.38
CA ASN A 318 -18.58 -2.04 17.59
C ASN A 318 -17.88 -0.67 17.35
N GLY A 319 -18.09 -0.04 16.18
CA GLY A 319 -17.33 1.15 15.78
C GLY A 319 -15.86 0.85 15.51
N VAL A 320 -15.01 1.85 15.71
CA VAL A 320 -13.56 1.69 15.47
C VAL A 320 -12.94 0.87 16.61
N VAL A 321 -12.27 -0.23 16.25
CA VAL A 321 -11.54 -1.11 17.17
C VAL A 321 -10.04 -0.76 17.10
N ALA A 322 -9.60 0.09 18.01
CA ALA A 322 -8.19 0.52 18.14
C ALA A 322 -7.66 0.26 19.55
N ASP A 323 -6.35 0.16 19.69
CA ASP A 323 -5.67 0.09 20.99
C ASP A 323 -5.58 1.47 21.68
N GLY A 324 -4.98 1.51 22.88
CA GLY A 324 -4.83 2.73 23.67
C GLY A 324 -3.97 3.82 22.99
N ASN A 325 -3.22 3.47 21.94
CA ASN A 325 -2.40 4.39 21.15
C ASN A 325 -3.07 4.78 19.81
N ARG A 326 -4.39 4.55 19.67
CA ARG A 326 -5.17 4.81 18.44
C ARG A 326 -4.72 3.98 17.24
N LEU A 327 -4.06 2.84 17.47
CA LEU A 327 -3.63 1.95 16.41
C LEU A 327 -4.69 0.87 16.16
N ILE A 328 -5.15 0.78 14.93
CA ILE A 328 -6.01 -0.31 14.47
C ILE A 328 -5.11 -1.47 14.07
N ARG A 329 -5.08 -2.51 14.91
CA ARG A 329 -4.16 -3.65 14.75
C ARG A 329 -4.71 -4.63 13.70
N MET A 330 -4.17 -4.53 12.49
CA MET A 330 -4.43 -5.46 11.39
C MET A 330 -3.34 -6.52 11.28
N ASP A 331 -2.28 -6.37 12.03
CA ASP A 331 -1.16 -7.29 12.21
C ASP A 331 -1.43 -8.40 13.27
N ASP A 332 -2.63 -8.46 13.80
CA ASP A 332 -3.06 -9.43 14.83
C ASP A 332 -2.83 -10.89 14.40
N HIS A 333 -3.10 -11.23 13.13
CA HIS A 333 -2.83 -12.58 12.61
C HIS A 333 -1.32 -12.84 12.42
N GLU A 334 -0.55 -11.85 11.97
CA GLU A 334 0.90 -11.97 11.85
C GLU A 334 1.56 -12.16 13.23
N LEU A 335 1.14 -11.36 14.21
CA LEU A 335 1.73 -11.34 15.54
C LEU A 335 1.13 -12.39 16.50
N ASP A 336 0.29 -13.29 16.01
CA ASP A 336 -0.12 -14.46 16.79
C ASP A 336 1.11 -15.21 17.30
N PRO A 337 1.21 -15.49 18.64
CA PRO A 337 2.40 -16.11 19.22
C PRO A 337 2.80 -17.45 18.59
N ALA A 338 1.81 -18.23 18.13
CA ALA A 338 2.07 -19.52 17.49
C ALA A 338 2.57 -19.35 16.05
N ILE A 339 2.12 -18.31 15.33
CA ILE A 339 2.66 -17.93 14.01
C ILE A 339 4.11 -17.50 14.18
N GLN A 340 4.39 -16.56 15.09
CA GLN A 340 5.75 -16.03 15.30
C GLN A 340 6.73 -17.09 15.82
N ALA A 341 6.31 -18.00 16.70
CA ALA A 341 7.14 -19.11 17.14
C ALA A 341 7.53 -20.02 15.97
N ALA A 342 6.58 -20.32 15.06
CA ALA A 342 6.87 -21.15 13.89
C ALA A 342 7.84 -20.45 12.92
N VAL A 343 7.61 -19.17 12.60
CA VAL A 343 8.51 -18.39 11.73
C VAL A 343 9.91 -18.27 12.33
N SER A 344 10.02 -17.96 13.64
CA SER A 344 11.30 -17.84 14.35
C SER A 344 12.07 -19.15 14.40
N ALA A 345 11.40 -20.29 14.43
CA ALA A 345 12.05 -21.61 14.39
C ALA A 345 12.59 -21.96 12.98
N LEU A 346 12.02 -21.40 11.94
CA LEU A 346 12.43 -21.62 10.54
C LEU A 346 13.54 -20.67 10.10
N TRP A 347 13.48 -19.40 10.47
CA TRP A 347 14.37 -18.33 9.98
C TRP A 347 15.86 -18.68 10.07
N PRO A 348 16.42 -19.15 11.21
CA PRO A 348 17.84 -19.47 11.31
C PRO A 348 18.29 -20.65 10.44
N LYS A 349 17.34 -21.43 9.92
CA LYS A 349 17.61 -22.62 9.10
C LYS A 349 17.66 -22.31 7.61
N VAL A 350 17.28 -21.06 7.22
CA VAL A 350 17.21 -20.66 5.81
C VAL A 350 18.59 -20.62 5.20
N THR A 351 18.76 -21.34 4.10
CA THR A 351 19.96 -21.34 3.25
C THR A 351 19.57 -21.24 1.78
N PRO A 352 20.51 -20.90 0.88
CA PRO A 352 20.23 -20.87 -0.55
C PRO A 352 19.72 -22.21 -1.12
N GLU A 353 20.06 -23.32 -0.49
CA GLU A 353 19.70 -24.67 -0.97
C GLU A 353 18.33 -25.14 -0.48
N ASN A 354 17.79 -24.54 0.61
CA ASN A 354 16.60 -25.10 1.26
C ASN A 354 15.43 -24.12 1.40
N PHE A 355 15.58 -22.83 1.06
CA PHE A 355 14.57 -21.81 1.37
C PHE A 355 13.20 -22.13 0.77
N HIS A 356 13.13 -22.66 -0.46
CA HIS A 356 11.88 -23.09 -1.07
C HIS A 356 11.13 -24.18 -0.30
N ALA A 357 11.86 -25.01 0.44
CA ALA A 357 11.26 -26.07 1.27
C ALA A 357 10.78 -25.55 2.64
N LEU A 358 11.24 -24.38 3.08
CA LEU A 358 10.95 -23.84 4.40
C LEU A 358 9.83 -22.78 4.40
N GLY A 359 9.51 -22.19 3.24
CA GLY A 359 8.49 -21.15 3.12
C GLY A 359 7.79 -21.17 1.77
N ASP A 360 6.78 -20.30 1.61
CA ASP A 360 6.08 -20.14 0.33
C ASP A 360 6.70 -19.03 -0.51
N PHE A 361 7.92 -19.24 -0.96
CA PHE A 361 8.64 -18.30 -1.84
C PHE A 361 8.08 -18.27 -3.25
N ALA A 362 7.50 -19.37 -3.72
CA ALA A 362 6.80 -19.42 -4.99
C ALA A 362 5.55 -18.53 -4.98
N GLY A 363 4.74 -18.59 -3.92
CA GLY A 363 3.60 -17.72 -3.73
C GLY A 363 4.01 -16.25 -3.57
N LEU A 364 5.09 -15.96 -2.85
CA LEU A 364 5.64 -14.61 -2.72
C LEU A 364 6.03 -14.03 -4.10
N ARG A 365 6.73 -14.83 -4.91
CA ARG A 365 7.10 -14.44 -6.27
C ARG A 365 5.86 -14.23 -7.15
N GLN A 366 4.88 -15.12 -7.05
CA GLN A 366 3.61 -14.99 -7.77
C GLN A 366 2.88 -13.69 -7.39
N ASP A 367 2.75 -13.38 -6.10
CA ASP A 367 2.13 -12.12 -5.63
C ASP A 367 2.87 -10.91 -6.20
N PHE A 368 4.21 -10.94 -6.21
CA PHE A 368 5.01 -9.87 -6.82
C PHE A 368 4.75 -9.73 -8.33
N MET A 369 4.63 -10.84 -9.05
CA MET A 369 4.31 -10.85 -10.48
C MET A 369 2.90 -10.28 -10.73
N GLN A 370 1.94 -10.65 -9.91
CA GLN A 370 0.55 -10.20 -10.00
C GLN A 370 0.38 -8.69 -9.74
N LEU A 371 1.23 -8.08 -8.91
CA LEU A 371 1.27 -6.62 -8.74
C LEU A 371 1.53 -5.85 -10.05
N ASN A 372 2.12 -6.53 -11.03
CA ASN A 372 2.46 -5.99 -12.34
C ASN A 372 1.63 -6.63 -13.48
N GLY A 373 0.58 -7.36 -13.13
CA GLY A 373 -0.35 -7.96 -14.08
C GLY A 373 0.15 -9.24 -14.75
N PHE A 374 1.16 -9.92 -14.18
CA PHE A 374 1.62 -11.22 -14.67
C PHE A 374 1.13 -12.36 -13.78
N GLU A 375 1.12 -13.59 -14.31
CA GLU A 375 0.78 -14.84 -13.59
C GLU A 375 -0.63 -14.84 -12.95
N LEU A 376 -1.59 -14.09 -13.51
CA LEU A 376 -2.98 -14.13 -13.10
C LEU A 376 -3.73 -15.24 -13.85
N SER A 377 -4.60 -15.94 -13.15
CA SER A 377 -5.47 -16.94 -13.77
C SER A 377 -6.43 -16.30 -14.79
N GLY A 378 -6.73 -17.00 -15.86
CA GLY A 378 -7.65 -16.55 -16.90
C GLY A 378 -7.08 -15.56 -17.91
N VAL A 379 -5.79 -15.23 -17.85
CA VAL A 379 -5.11 -14.36 -18.81
C VAL A 379 -4.23 -15.20 -19.75
N ASP A 380 -4.46 -15.05 -21.07
CA ASP A 380 -3.59 -15.64 -22.09
C ASP A 380 -2.39 -14.74 -22.36
N TYR A 381 -1.26 -15.07 -21.78
CA TYR A 381 0.00 -14.31 -21.95
C TYR A 381 0.71 -14.58 -23.27
N ALA A 382 0.28 -15.56 -24.04
CA ALA A 382 0.77 -15.83 -25.40
C ALA A 382 0.01 -14.98 -26.45
N ALA A 383 -1.15 -14.44 -26.11
CA ALA A 383 -1.92 -13.58 -26.99
C ALA A 383 -1.23 -12.22 -27.20
N PRO A 384 -1.20 -11.70 -28.44
CA PRO A 384 -0.66 -10.37 -28.68
C PRO A 384 -1.57 -9.28 -28.11
N VAL A 385 -0.98 -8.32 -27.40
CA VAL A 385 -1.68 -7.13 -26.90
C VAL A 385 -1.61 -6.03 -27.96
N ASP A 386 -2.74 -5.40 -28.24
CA ASP A 386 -2.80 -4.22 -29.10
C ASP A 386 -2.40 -2.97 -28.31
N VAL A 387 -1.14 -2.55 -28.49
CA VAL A 387 -0.57 -1.40 -27.79
C VAL A 387 -1.18 -0.07 -28.29
N ALA A 388 -1.66 -0.02 -29.54
CA ALA A 388 -2.28 1.21 -30.08
C ALA A 388 -3.58 1.52 -29.32
N SER A 389 -4.44 0.52 -29.14
CA SER A 389 -5.68 0.69 -28.37
C SER A 389 -5.44 1.04 -26.90
N LEU A 390 -4.33 0.58 -26.31
CA LEU A 390 -3.97 0.93 -24.93
C LEU A 390 -3.58 2.40 -24.75
N ARG A 391 -3.04 3.05 -25.80
CA ARG A 391 -2.67 4.47 -25.76
C ARG A 391 -3.88 5.41 -25.73
N GLU A 392 -5.03 4.94 -26.17
CA GLU A 392 -6.29 5.68 -26.13
C GLU A 392 -6.95 5.66 -24.74
N LEU A 393 -6.50 4.75 -23.86
CA LEU A 393 -7.04 4.61 -22.53
C LEU A 393 -6.38 5.62 -21.57
N THR A 394 -7.22 6.38 -20.88
CA THR A 394 -6.80 7.32 -19.83
C THR A 394 -7.37 6.90 -18.46
N PRO A 395 -6.61 7.10 -17.39
CA PRO A 395 -7.11 6.83 -16.03
C PRO A 395 -8.28 7.71 -15.64
#